data_5436723b404c363f2925977cfd8bd586
#
_entry.id   5436723b404c363f2925977cfd8bd586
#
_cell.length_a   1.000
_cell.length_b   1.000
_cell.length_c   1.000
_cell.angle_alpha   90.00
_cell.angle_beta   90.00
_cell.angle_gamma   90.00
#
_symmetry.space_group_name_H-M   'P 1'
#
loop_
_entity.id
_entity.type
_entity.pdbx_description
1 polymer ?
#
loop_
_entity_poly.entity_id
_entity_poly.type
_entity_poly.pdbx_seq_one_letter_code
_entity_poly.pdbx_strand_id
1 'polypeptide(L)'
;MKKIFSIFDFYIKSSLHLSFCVLSLIVITYLRLDQEINFLILFVVFNATVITYNFIKYASTLPYYFFVSNISIKKIQYLSFVCGIFLIISIFFLNFNTILFGFFLSFFCFIYVIPFNRTKRNIRNYSRIKIFIVAFVWASVTVWFPLTINNEIDYLNSFLVFLQRFVFVVAYTLPFEIRDLKYDSIKLETIPQLYGIISTKKIAYFLLILFVAITFIIQPFSISFIIGDLLIALLTSLMILKTKENQKKYFASFWVESIPLVWLLLMVFLILTTF
;
A
#
# COMPACT_ATOMS: atom_id res chain seq x y z
N MET A 1 6.07 -15.76 -26.93
CA MET A 1 5.12 -15.60 -25.81
C MET A 1 5.67 -15.97 -24.43
N LYS A 2 6.39 -17.08 -24.19
CA LYS A 2 6.91 -17.46 -22.87
C LYS A 2 7.85 -16.42 -22.19
N LYS A 3 8.67 -15.68 -22.95
CA LYS A 3 9.59 -14.65 -22.39
C LYS A 3 8.89 -13.37 -21.89
N ILE A 4 7.86 -12.90 -22.61
CA ILE A 4 7.12 -11.67 -22.24
C ILE A 4 6.30 -11.90 -20.96
N PHE A 5 5.68 -13.08 -20.85
CA PHE A 5 5.00 -13.47 -19.61
C PHE A 5 5.95 -13.51 -18.40
N SER A 6 7.22 -13.85 -18.61
CA SER A 6 8.19 -13.89 -17.52
C SER A 6 8.58 -12.49 -16.98
N ILE A 7 8.62 -11.45 -17.83
CA ILE A 7 8.96 -10.07 -17.43
C ILE A 7 7.80 -9.44 -16.65
N PHE A 8 6.57 -9.56 -17.14
CA PHE A 8 5.40 -9.04 -16.46
C PHE A 8 5.14 -9.75 -15.11
N ASP A 9 5.29 -11.10 -15.10
CA ASP A 9 5.23 -11.86 -13.86
C ASP A 9 6.31 -11.39 -12.85
N PHE A 10 7.52 -11.13 -13.32
CA PHE A 10 8.58 -10.61 -12.47
C PHE A 10 8.22 -9.24 -11.91
N TYR A 11 7.74 -8.29 -12.72
CA TYR A 11 7.32 -6.95 -12.31
C TYR A 11 6.28 -7.00 -11.17
N ILE A 12 5.28 -7.87 -11.27
CA ILE A 12 4.24 -8.03 -10.23
C ILE A 12 4.78 -8.78 -9.01
N LYS A 13 5.51 -9.87 -9.21
CA LYS A 13 5.98 -10.74 -8.12
C LYS A 13 7.08 -10.10 -7.29
N SER A 14 7.93 -9.26 -7.89
CA SER A 14 9.02 -8.55 -7.23
C SER A 14 8.58 -7.30 -6.46
N SER A 15 7.29 -7.04 -6.35
CA SER A 15 6.69 -5.89 -5.67
C SER A 15 7.06 -4.52 -6.29
N LEU A 16 7.63 -4.49 -7.51
CA LEU A 16 7.92 -3.25 -8.21
C LEU A 16 6.64 -2.47 -8.51
N HIS A 17 5.59 -3.15 -9.02
CA HIS A 17 4.29 -2.53 -9.27
C HIS A 17 3.72 -1.88 -8.01
N LEU A 18 3.70 -2.62 -6.91
CA LEU A 18 3.25 -2.13 -5.61
C LEU A 18 4.02 -0.90 -5.15
N SER A 19 5.36 -0.90 -5.34
CA SER A 19 6.20 0.23 -4.94
C SER A 19 5.83 1.51 -5.72
N PHE A 20 5.57 1.42 -7.01
CA PHE A 20 5.07 2.56 -7.79
C PHE A 20 3.69 3.03 -7.30
N CYS A 21 2.80 2.12 -6.87
CA CYS A 21 1.51 2.49 -6.29
C CYS A 21 1.68 3.26 -4.97
N VAL A 22 2.62 2.84 -4.12
CA VAL A 22 2.94 3.57 -2.87
C VAL A 22 3.53 4.94 -3.17
N LEU A 23 4.45 5.05 -4.14
CA LEU A 23 4.99 6.35 -4.57
C LEU A 23 3.90 7.29 -5.09
N SER A 24 2.95 6.78 -5.86
CA SER A 24 1.82 7.58 -6.35
C SER A 24 1.03 8.20 -5.21
N LEU A 25 0.80 7.46 -4.12
CA LEU A 25 0.12 7.98 -2.95
C LEU A 25 0.93 9.06 -2.22
N ILE A 26 2.26 8.98 -2.21
CA ILE A 26 3.14 10.03 -1.65
C ILE A 26 3.05 11.30 -2.49
N VAL A 27 3.14 11.16 -3.81
CA VAL A 27 3.03 12.33 -4.71
C VAL A 27 1.67 13.01 -4.57
N ILE A 28 0.57 12.24 -4.46
CA ILE A 28 -0.77 12.79 -4.16
C ILE A 28 -0.78 13.55 -2.84
N THR A 29 -0.05 13.08 -1.81
CA THR A 29 0.05 13.79 -0.53
C THR A 29 0.79 15.12 -0.70
N TYR A 30 1.92 15.15 -1.41
CA TYR A 30 2.63 16.40 -1.71
C TYR A 30 1.76 17.40 -2.46
N LEU A 31 1.05 16.93 -3.51
CA LEU A 31 0.14 17.79 -4.28
C LEU A 31 -1.01 18.34 -3.42
N ARG A 32 -1.57 17.50 -2.53
CA ARG A 32 -2.73 17.89 -1.70
C ARG A 32 -2.38 18.88 -0.59
N LEU A 33 -1.19 18.75 -0.02
CA LEU A 33 -0.71 19.59 1.07
C LEU A 33 0.19 20.73 0.59
N ASP A 34 0.24 20.96 -0.73
CA ASP A 34 1.05 22.00 -1.38
C ASP A 34 2.53 21.96 -0.91
N GLN A 35 3.09 20.74 -0.90
CA GLN A 35 4.47 20.51 -0.48
C GLN A 35 5.36 20.18 -1.66
N GLU A 36 6.60 20.58 -1.60
CA GLU A 36 7.60 20.23 -2.62
C GLU A 36 7.90 18.74 -2.64
N ILE A 37 7.99 18.18 -3.85
CA ILE A 37 8.28 16.75 -4.02
C ILE A 37 9.73 16.47 -3.64
N ASN A 38 9.95 15.68 -2.59
CA ASN A 38 11.27 15.26 -2.18
C ASN A 38 11.62 13.90 -2.82
N PHE A 39 12.51 13.92 -3.81
CA PHE A 39 12.93 12.72 -4.54
C PHE A 39 13.71 11.72 -3.67
N LEU A 40 14.44 12.17 -2.64
CA LEU A 40 15.13 11.27 -1.72
C LEU A 40 14.12 10.42 -0.94
N ILE A 41 13.03 11.02 -0.45
CA ILE A 41 11.93 10.28 0.21
C ILE A 41 11.29 9.28 -0.73
N LEU A 42 11.00 9.66 -1.96
CA LEU A 42 10.45 8.73 -2.96
C LEU A 42 11.39 7.55 -3.17
N PHE A 43 12.70 7.81 -3.32
CA PHE A 43 13.71 6.78 -3.52
C PHE A 43 13.83 5.84 -2.30
N VAL A 44 13.84 6.39 -1.09
CA VAL A 44 13.86 5.61 0.17
C VAL A 44 12.64 4.72 0.29
N VAL A 45 11.44 5.27 0.09
CA VAL A 45 10.19 4.50 0.22
C VAL A 45 10.06 3.45 -0.87
N PHE A 46 10.50 3.73 -2.10
CA PHE A 46 10.54 2.73 -3.17
C PHE A 46 11.35 1.50 -2.74
N ASN A 47 12.60 1.72 -2.33
CA ASN A 47 13.50 0.64 -1.94
C ASN A 47 12.99 -0.11 -0.70
N ALA A 48 12.52 0.61 0.32
CA ALA A 48 11.93 0.02 1.52
C ALA A 48 10.70 -0.84 1.21
N THR A 49 9.82 -0.37 0.29
CA THR A 49 8.62 -1.11 -0.11
C THR A 49 8.98 -2.40 -0.84
N VAL A 50 9.92 -2.36 -1.80
CA VAL A 50 10.40 -3.56 -2.50
C VAL A 50 10.91 -4.61 -1.51
N ILE A 51 11.76 -4.20 -0.58
CA ILE A 51 12.38 -5.12 0.41
C ILE A 51 11.29 -5.70 1.31
N THR A 52 10.48 -4.85 1.92
CA THR A 52 9.46 -5.25 2.90
C THR A 52 8.45 -6.21 2.30
N TYR A 53 7.91 -5.90 1.11
CA TYR A 53 6.91 -6.76 0.50
C TYR A 53 7.47 -8.05 -0.07
N ASN A 54 8.69 -8.04 -0.61
CA ASN A 54 9.35 -9.28 -1.01
C ASN A 54 9.65 -10.16 0.21
N PHE A 55 10.05 -9.57 1.34
CA PHE A 55 10.23 -10.30 2.58
C PHE A 55 8.90 -10.90 3.07
N ILE A 56 7.81 -10.11 3.14
CA ILE A 56 6.47 -10.57 3.54
C ILE A 56 5.98 -11.71 2.64
N LYS A 57 6.20 -11.62 1.33
CA LYS A 57 5.73 -12.63 0.36
C LYS A 57 6.49 -13.95 0.46
N TYR A 58 7.79 -13.90 0.69
CA TYR A 58 8.65 -15.08 0.50
C TYR A 58 9.28 -15.63 1.78
N ALA A 59 9.51 -14.81 2.82
CA ALA A 59 10.16 -15.28 4.04
C ALA A 59 9.35 -16.35 4.79
N SER A 60 8.02 -16.25 4.79
CA SER A 60 7.15 -17.19 5.48
C SER A 60 6.93 -18.52 4.72
N THR A 61 7.22 -18.54 3.41
CA THR A 61 6.96 -19.70 2.54
C THR A 61 8.19 -20.55 2.29
N LEU A 62 9.37 -20.06 2.67
CA LEU A 62 10.65 -20.70 2.39
C LEU A 62 11.32 -21.11 3.69
N PRO A 63 11.63 -22.41 3.92
CA PRO A 63 12.35 -22.86 5.13
C PRO A 63 13.76 -22.24 5.20
N TYR A 64 14.34 -21.88 4.06
CA TYR A 64 15.66 -21.24 3.95
C TYR A 64 15.59 -20.07 2.98
N TYR A 65 15.12 -18.90 3.43
CA TYR A 65 14.94 -17.72 2.59
C TYR A 65 16.21 -17.32 1.82
N PHE A 66 17.39 -17.52 2.41
CA PHE A 66 18.68 -17.17 1.78
C PHE A 66 19.24 -18.25 0.84
N PHE A 67 18.74 -19.49 0.89
CA PHE A 67 19.25 -20.63 0.11
C PHE A 67 18.18 -21.24 -0.80
N VAL A 68 17.70 -20.42 -1.76
CA VAL A 68 16.63 -20.85 -2.67
C VAL A 68 17.23 -21.37 -3.97
N SER A 69 16.76 -22.54 -4.44
CA SER A 69 17.15 -23.12 -5.73
C SER A 69 16.41 -22.53 -6.92
N ASN A 70 15.22 -21.95 -6.71
CA ASN A 70 14.38 -21.40 -7.79
C ASN A 70 14.95 -20.11 -8.36
N ILE A 71 15.33 -20.11 -9.64
CA ILE A 71 15.96 -18.99 -10.35
C ILE A 71 15.08 -17.72 -10.30
N SER A 72 13.76 -17.84 -10.41
CA SER A 72 12.87 -16.67 -10.36
C SER A 72 12.88 -15.98 -9.00
N ILE A 73 12.94 -16.75 -7.93
CA ILE A 73 13.01 -16.22 -6.55
C ILE A 73 14.40 -15.63 -6.28
N LYS A 74 15.47 -16.25 -6.78
CA LYS A 74 16.83 -15.69 -6.69
C LYS A 74 16.93 -14.29 -7.33
N LYS A 75 16.28 -14.06 -8.46
CA LYS A 75 16.24 -12.73 -9.10
C LYS A 75 15.53 -11.69 -8.22
N ILE A 76 14.45 -12.08 -7.55
CA ILE A 76 13.71 -11.20 -6.61
C ILE A 76 14.57 -10.90 -5.37
N GLN A 77 15.29 -11.90 -4.84
CA GLN A 77 16.21 -11.71 -3.72
C GLN A 77 17.37 -10.79 -4.09
N TYR A 78 17.95 -10.95 -5.29
CA TYR A 78 19.00 -10.06 -5.78
C TYR A 78 18.50 -8.62 -5.90
N LEU A 79 17.30 -8.41 -6.47
CA LEU A 79 16.66 -7.09 -6.51
C LEU A 79 16.49 -6.52 -5.09
N SER A 80 15.99 -7.31 -4.15
CA SER A 80 15.81 -6.85 -2.76
C SER A 80 17.15 -6.52 -2.09
N PHE A 81 18.21 -7.25 -2.40
CA PHE A 81 19.56 -6.96 -1.90
C PHE A 81 20.10 -5.64 -2.45
N VAL A 82 19.94 -5.40 -3.76
CA VAL A 82 20.34 -4.12 -4.39
C VAL A 82 19.55 -2.96 -3.80
N CYS A 83 18.22 -3.11 -3.65
CA CYS A 83 17.40 -2.11 -2.95
C CYS A 83 17.86 -1.89 -1.50
N GLY A 84 18.32 -2.93 -0.82
CA GLY A 84 18.89 -2.84 0.54
C GLY A 84 20.15 -1.98 0.61
N ILE A 85 21.07 -2.17 -0.34
CA ILE A 85 22.26 -1.32 -0.44
C ILE A 85 21.87 0.15 -0.66
N PHE A 86 20.96 0.42 -1.59
CA PHE A 86 20.48 1.78 -1.85
C PHE A 86 19.78 2.39 -0.63
N LEU A 87 18.98 1.60 0.11
CA LEU A 87 18.32 2.06 1.33
C LEU A 87 19.37 2.44 2.40
N ILE A 88 20.38 1.61 2.63
CA ILE A 88 21.45 1.88 3.60
C ILE A 88 22.21 3.17 3.23
N ILE A 89 22.55 3.34 1.96
CA ILE A 89 23.24 4.56 1.50
C ILE A 89 22.32 5.79 1.72
N SER A 90 21.03 5.66 1.43
CA SER A 90 20.08 6.77 1.56
C SER A 90 19.89 7.25 3.00
N ILE A 91 20.06 6.38 4.01
CA ILE A 91 19.94 6.74 5.43
C ILE A 91 20.92 7.87 5.81
N PHE A 92 22.12 7.91 5.20
CA PHE A 92 23.10 8.95 5.50
C PHE A 92 22.70 10.36 5.02
N PHE A 93 21.70 10.46 4.16
CA PHE A 93 21.18 11.72 3.63
C PHE A 93 19.85 12.14 4.29
N LEU A 94 19.31 11.32 5.19
CA LEU A 94 18.06 11.62 5.90
C LEU A 94 18.33 12.36 7.21
N ASN A 95 17.40 13.21 7.63
CA ASN A 95 17.43 13.80 8.95
C ASN A 95 17.05 12.77 10.04
N PHE A 96 17.43 13.05 11.28
CA PHE A 96 17.21 12.15 12.42
C PHE A 96 15.74 11.80 12.64
N ASN A 97 14.84 12.77 12.50
CA ASN A 97 13.40 12.56 12.69
C ASN A 97 12.81 11.58 11.66
N THR A 98 13.22 11.69 10.40
CA THR A 98 12.84 10.78 9.33
C THR A 98 13.34 9.37 9.59
N ILE A 99 14.59 9.22 10.03
CA ILE A 99 15.18 7.93 10.39
C ILE A 99 14.40 7.30 11.54
N LEU A 100 14.15 8.05 12.61
CA LEU A 100 13.41 7.57 13.79
C LEU A 100 12.01 7.11 13.42
N PHE A 101 11.29 7.91 12.62
CA PHE A 101 9.95 7.54 12.15
C PHE A 101 9.98 6.32 11.22
N GLY A 102 10.99 6.20 10.36
CA GLY A 102 11.22 5.01 9.54
C GLY A 102 11.43 3.74 10.37
N PHE A 103 12.21 3.81 11.43
CA PHE A 103 12.38 2.70 12.39
C PHE A 103 11.07 2.34 13.09
N PHE A 104 10.29 3.33 13.52
CA PHE A 104 8.97 3.12 14.10
C PHE A 104 8.05 2.34 13.14
N LEU A 105 7.96 2.73 11.88
CA LEU A 105 7.16 2.04 10.88
C LEU A 105 7.69 0.64 10.56
N SER A 106 9.00 0.47 10.50
CA SER A 106 9.65 -0.83 10.30
C SER A 106 9.32 -1.80 11.43
N PHE A 107 9.19 -1.32 12.67
CA PHE A 107 8.77 -2.13 13.80
C PHE A 107 7.37 -2.76 13.60
N PHE A 108 6.40 -2.01 13.07
CA PHE A 108 5.07 -2.57 12.74
C PHE A 108 5.15 -3.63 11.62
N CYS A 109 5.99 -3.41 10.61
CA CYS A 109 6.22 -4.41 9.56
C CYS A 109 6.87 -5.68 10.12
N PHE A 110 7.82 -5.55 11.05
CA PHE A 110 8.46 -6.67 11.73
C PHE A 110 7.47 -7.47 12.56
N ILE A 111 6.71 -6.82 13.41
CA ILE A 111 5.67 -7.45 14.24
C ILE A 111 4.64 -8.19 13.37
N TYR A 112 4.30 -7.62 12.20
CA TYR A 112 3.38 -8.24 11.26
C TYR A 112 3.88 -9.59 10.72
N VAL A 113 5.21 -9.76 10.52
CA VAL A 113 5.80 -10.93 9.85
C VAL A 113 6.33 -11.97 10.82
N ILE A 114 6.92 -11.54 11.94
CA ILE A 114 7.63 -12.46 12.86
C ILE A 114 6.63 -13.23 13.74
N PRO A 115 6.79 -14.55 13.84
CA PRO A 115 5.98 -15.36 14.75
C PRO A 115 6.38 -15.10 16.21
N PHE A 116 5.45 -14.59 17.01
CA PHE A 116 5.68 -14.28 18.44
C PHE A 116 5.52 -15.47 19.38
N ASN A 117 4.99 -16.60 18.93
CA ASN A 117 4.72 -17.75 19.79
C ASN A 117 5.42 -19.02 19.33
N ARG A 118 5.68 -19.94 20.28
CA ARG A 118 6.14 -21.33 20.03
C ARG A 118 5.24 -22.08 19.03
N THR A 119 4.01 -21.62 18.83
CA THR A 119 3.05 -22.14 17.83
C THR A 119 3.25 -21.58 16.43
N LYS A 120 4.34 -20.81 16.15
CA LYS A 120 4.65 -20.16 14.86
C LYS A 120 3.52 -19.26 14.35
N ARG A 121 2.73 -18.64 15.23
CA ARG A 121 1.67 -17.69 14.85
C ARG A 121 2.21 -16.27 14.84
N ASN A 122 2.11 -15.61 13.69
CA ASN A 122 2.42 -14.17 13.48
C ASN A 122 1.16 -13.36 13.70
N ILE A 123 1.28 -12.02 13.87
CA ILE A 123 0.11 -11.13 13.84
C ILE A 123 -0.64 -11.24 12.51
N ARG A 124 0.04 -11.53 11.42
CA ARG A 124 -0.58 -11.91 10.14
C ARG A 124 -1.60 -13.05 10.28
N ASN A 125 -1.46 -13.92 11.29
CA ASN A 125 -2.38 -15.00 11.59
C ASN A 125 -3.46 -14.63 12.63
N TYR A 126 -3.43 -13.38 13.17
CA TYR A 126 -4.49 -12.75 13.95
C TYR A 126 -5.26 -11.81 13.04
N SER A 127 -6.27 -12.29 12.41
CA SER A 127 -6.89 -11.79 11.22
C SER A 127 -7.60 -10.44 11.32
N ARG A 128 -8.31 -10.19 12.41
CA ARG A 128 -9.13 -8.98 12.55
C ARG A 128 -8.30 -7.69 12.51
N ILE A 129 -7.05 -7.75 12.98
CA ILE A 129 -6.17 -6.57 13.11
C ILE A 129 -5.30 -6.38 11.85
N LYS A 130 -5.08 -7.44 11.06
CA LYS A 130 -4.19 -7.47 9.90
C LYS A 130 -4.44 -6.30 8.93
N ILE A 131 -5.68 -6.12 8.49
CA ILE A 131 -6.05 -5.10 7.50
C ILE A 131 -5.82 -3.68 8.04
N PHE A 132 -6.10 -3.47 9.33
CA PHE A 132 -5.92 -2.16 9.98
C PHE A 132 -4.44 -1.82 10.17
N ILE A 133 -3.58 -2.81 10.49
CA ILE A 133 -2.12 -2.59 10.56
C ILE A 133 -1.57 -2.23 9.18
N VAL A 134 -1.97 -2.97 8.14
CA VAL A 134 -1.56 -2.66 6.77
C VAL A 134 -2.00 -1.25 6.39
N ALA A 135 -3.26 -0.88 6.64
CA ALA A 135 -3.79 0.44 6.33
C ALA A 135 -3.09 1.54 7.13
N PHE A 136 -2.79 1.31 8.41
CA PHE A 136 -2.05 2.24 9.25
C PHE A 136 -0.64 2.49 8.72
N VAL A 137 0.10 1.43 8.40
CA VAL A 137 1.47 1.55 7.86
C VAL A 137 1.44 2.27 6.50
N TRP A 138 0.52 1.91 5.61
CA TRP A 138 0.39 2.57 4.31
C TRP A 138 0.06 4.06 4.45
N ALA A 139 -0.93 4.40 5.28
CA ALA A 139 -1.31 5.78 5.52
C ALA A 139 -0.14 6.57 6.14
N SER A 140 0.57 5.98 7.10
CA SER A 140 1.73 6.61 7.74
C SER A 140 2.90 6.81 6.78
N VAL A 141 3.24 5.78 5.98
CA VAL A 141 4.33 5.87 4.97
C VAL A 141 4.00 6.88 3.87
N THR A 142 2.73 7.01 3.49
CA THR A 142 2.35 7.87 2.37
C THR A 142 1.94 9.27 2.77
N VAL A 143 1.69 9.56 4.05
CA VAL A 143 1.32 10.89 4.53
C VAL A 143 2.34 11.44 5.51
N TRP A 144 2.56 10.77 6.65
CA TRP A 144 3.44 11.31 7.70
C TRP A 144 4.92 11.20 7.37
N PHE A 145 5.37 10.07 6.82
CA PHE A 145 6.80 9.88 6.51
C PHE A 145 7.36 10.95 5.56
N PRO A 146 6.69 11.31 4.43
CA PRO A 146 7.16 12.40 3.58
C PRO A 146 7.20 13.77 4.27
N LEU A 147 6.34 14.01 5.26
CA LEU A 147 6.28 15.27 5.98
C LEU A 147 7.37 15.42 7.06
N THR A 148 8.06 14.34 7.44
CA THR A 148 9.12 14.41 8.46
C THR A 148 10.30 15.29 8.08
N ILE A 149 10.46 15.66 6.81
CA ILE A 149 11.53 16.55 6.33
C ILE A 149 11.12 18.02 6.40
N ASN A 150 9.82 18.30 6.42
CA ASN A 150 9.29 19.65 6.34
C ASN A 150 9.28 20.32 7.72
N ASN A 151 9.65 21.59 7.76
CA ASN A 151 9.66 22.38 9.00
C ASN A 151 8.27 22.95 9.34
N GLU A 152 7.45 23.19 8.31
CA GLU A 152 6.10 23.73 8.46
C GLU A 152 5.08 22.66 8.07
N ILE A 153 4.36 22.13 9.05
CA ILE A 153 3.35 21.09 8.86
C ILE A 153 2.01 21.63 9.36
N ASP A 154 1.01 21.64 8.46
CA ASP A 154 -0.38 21.76 8.88
C ASP A 154 -0.86 20.41 9.46
N TYR A 155 -0.74 20.28 10.78
CA TYR A 155 -1.05 19.03 11.48
C TYR A 155 -2.51 18.60 11.31
N LEU A 156 -3.46 19.56 11.27
CA LEU A 156 -4.87 19.24 11.14
C LEU A 156 -5.18 18.64 9.76
N ASN A 157 -4.80 19.34 8.69
CA ASN A 157 -5.01 18.83 7.34
C ASN A 157 -4.20 17.57 7.07
N SER A 158 -2.97 17.47 7.57
CA SER A 158 -2.17 16.24 7.46
C SER A 158 -2.84 15.05 8.14
N PHE A 159 -3.46 15.26 9.32
CA PHE A 159 -4.23 14.22 10.01
C PHE A 159 -5.50 13.83 9.23
N LEU A 160 -6.21 14.79 8.65
CA LEU A 160 -7.38 14.50 7.81
C LEU A 160 -6.99 13.70 6.54
N VAL A 161 -5.89 14.07 5.89
CA VAL A 161 -5.34 13.32 4.73
C VAL A 161 -4.90 11.91 5.15
N PHE A 162 -4.29 11.76 6.34
CA PHE A 162 -3.95 10.46 6.90
C PHE A 162 -5.19 9.60 7.14
N LEU A 163 -6.22 10.16 7.78
CA LEU A 163 -7.47 9.44 8.05
C LEU A 163 -8.18 9.05 6.75
N GLN A 164 -8.24 9.96 5.78
CA GLN A 164 -8.76 9.68 4.45
C GLN A 164 -8.00 8.53 3.77
N ARG A 165 -6.68 8.57 3.82
CA ARG A 165 -5.81 7.52 3.27
C ARG A 165 -5.99 6.18 3.97
N PHE A 166 -6.10 6.19 5.29
CA PHE A 166 -6.35 5.00 6.09
C PHE A 166 -7.67 4.32 5.69
N VAL A 167 -8.74 5.09 5.64
CA VAL A 167 -10.08 4.59 5.24
C VAL A 167 -10.06 4.04 3.81
N PHE A 168 -9.42 4.76 2.89
CA PHE A 168 -9.25 4.33 1.50
C PHE A 168 -8.50 3.00 1.41
N VAL A 169 -7.36 2.87 2.12
CA VAL A 169 -6.54 1.65 2.07
C VAL A 169 -7.28 0.45 2.66
N VAL A 170 -8.07 0.63 3.73
CA VAL A 170 -8.94 -0.46 4.23
C VAL A 170 -9.90 -0.91 3.14
N ALA A 171 -10.64 0.01 2.50
CA ALA A 171 -11.59 -0.33 1.43
C ALA A 171 -10.90 -1.00 0.22
N TYR A 172 -9.77 -0.44 -0.19
CA TYR A 172 -8.97 -0.87 -1.33
C TYR A 172 -8.35 -2.26 -1.14
N THR A 173 -8.07 -2.68 0.10
CA THR A 173 -7.48 -4.00 0.38
C THR A 173 -8.50 -5.12 0.51
N LEU A 174 -9.79 -4.83 0.72
CA LEU A 174 -10.84 -5.85 0.83
C LEU A 174 -10.98 -6.78 -0.40
N PRO A 175 -10.79 -6.33 -1.66
CA PRO A 175 -10.71 -7.20 -2.82
C PRO A 175 -9.65 -8.31 -2.73
N PHE A 176 -8.52 -8.02 -2.07
CA PHE A 176 -7.46 -9.01 -1.85
C PHE A 176 -7.89 -10.04 -0.81
N GLU A 177 -8.54 -9.62 0.28
CA GLU A 177 -9.07 -10.54 1.28
C GLU A 177 -10.18 -11.46 0.73
N ILE A 178 -11.03 -10.94 -0.16
CA ILE A 178 -12.04 -11.77 -0.85
C ILE A 178 -11.36 -12.80 -1.76
N ARG A 179 -10.29 -12.44 -2.48
CA ARG A 179 -9.50 -13.37 -3.28
C ARG A 179 -8.87 -14.47 -2.43
N ASP A 180 -8.35 -14.09 -1.28
CA ASP A 180 -7.53 -14.96 -0.44
C ASP A 180 -8.37 -15.91 0.42
N LEU A 181 -9.73 -15.76 0.44
CA LEU A 181 -10.65 -16.68 1.13
C LEU A 181 -10.36 -18.16 0.88
N LYS A 182 -10.01 -18.51 -0.35
CA LYS A 182 -9.73 -19.91 -0.75
C LYS A 182 -8.38 -20.44 -0.28
N TYR A 183 -7.47 -19.56 0.13
CA TYR A 183 -6.11 -19.91 0.58
C TYR A 183 -5.92 -19.72 2.07
N ASP A 184 -6.68 -18.81 2.66
CA ASP A 184 -6.58 -18.44 4.05
C ASP A 184 -7.26 -19.50 4.94
N SER A 185 -6.59 -19.89 6.03
CA SER A 185 -7.19 -20.82 7.00
C SER A 185 -8.42 -20.17 7.65
N ILE A 186 -9.45 -20.98 7.94
CA ILE A 186 -10.71 -20.52 8.58
C ILE A 186 -10.43 -19.81 9.92
N LYS A 187 -9.32 -20.16 10.60
CA LYS A 187 -8.90 -19.57 11.88
C LYS A 187 -8.46 -18.10 11.77
N LEU A 188 -8.30 -17.59 10.55
CA LEU A 188 -7.87 -16.19 10.33
C LEU A 188 -8.99 -15.19 10.59
N GLU A 189 -10.25 -15.58 10.62
CA GLU A 189 -11.41 -14.71 10.89
C GLU A 189 -11.35 -13.38 10.13
N THR A 190 -10.95 -13.40 8.85
CA THR A 190 -10.91 -12.19 8.02
C THR A 190 -12.30 -11.60 7.84
N ILE A 191 -12.40 -10.31 7.49
CA ILE A 191 -13.70 -9.66 7.29
C ILE A 191 -14.62 -10.48 6.38
N PRO A 192 -14.18 -10.98 5.20
CA PRO A 192 -15.05 -11.81 4.37
C PRO A 192 -15.32 -13.21 4.94
N GLN A 193 -14.46 -13.77 5.82
CA GLN A 193 -14.74 -15.02 6.52
C GLN A 193 -15.84 -14.85 7.59
N LEU A 194 -15.82 -13.72 8.32
CA LEU A 194 -16.78 -13.44 9.39
C LEU A 194 -18.15 -13.00 8.87
N TYR A 195 -18.15 -12.11 7.87
CA TYR A 195 -19.39 -11.42 7.44
C TYR A 195 -19.86 -11.84 6.04
N GLY A 196 -19.08 -12.67 5.33
CA GLY A 196 -19.34 -13.06 3.95
C GLY A 196 -18.99 -11.97 2.93
N ILE A 197 -18.94 -12.35 1.65
CA ILE A 197 -18.49 -11.49 0.54
C ILE A 197 -19.43 -10.27 0.35
N ILE A 198 -20.74 -10.47 0.46
CA ILE A 198 -21.72 -9.39 0.24
C ILE A 198 -21.58 -8.30 1.30
N SER A 199 -21.49 -8.67 2.57
CA SER A 199 -21.33 -7.72 3.67
C SER A 199 -19.96 -7.01 3.61
N THR A 200 -18.89 -7.74 3.21
CA THR A 200 -17.57 -7.15 2.98
C THR A 200 -17.61 -6.06 1.92
N LYS A 201 -18.33 -6.27 0.81
CA LYS A 201 -18.52 -5.24 -0.21
C LYS A 201 -19.31 -4.03 0.31
N LYS A 202 -20.35 -4.26 1.12
CA LYS A 202 -21.10 -3.16 1.76
C LYS A 202 -20.20 -2.33 2.70
N ILE A 203 -19.36 -2.99 3.49
CA ILE A 203 -18.35 -2.31 4.34
C ILE A 203 -17.41 -1.47 3.47
N ALA A 204 -16.89 -2.03 2.37
CA ALA A 204 -16.02 -1.29 1.46
C ALA A 204 -16.70 -0.05 0.86
N TYR A 205 -17.96 -0.14 0.44
CA TYR A 205 -18.71 1.01 -0.07
C TYR A 205 -18.94 2.08 1.01
N PHE A 206 -19.27 1.67 2.23
CA PHE A 206 -19.39 2.60 3.35
C PHE A 206 -18.07 3.34 3.62
N LEU A 207 -16.94 2.65 3.60
CA LEU A 207 -15.62 3.26 3.75
C LEU A 207 -15.31 4.23 2.60
N LEU A 208 -15.70 3.93 1.36
CA LEU A 208 -15.54 4.87 0.24
C LEU A 208 -16.43 6.10 0.37
N ILE A 209 -17.61 5.98 0.94
CA ILE A 209 -18.44 7.16 1.28
C ILE A 209 -17.74 8.02 2.33
N LEU A 210 -17.17 7.43 3.37
CA LEU A 210 -16.38 8.15 4.38
C LEU A 210 -15.14 8.81 3.76
N PHE A 211 -14.43 8.12 2.87
CA PHE A 211 -13.30 8.67 2.13
C PHE A 211 -13.69 9.95 1.38
N VAL A 212 -14.81 9.93 0.64
CA VAL A 212 -15.32 11.10 -0.07
C VAL A 212 -15.79 12.19 0.91
N ALA A 213 -16.45 11.83 2.02
CA ALA A 213 -16.90 12.80 3.02
C ALA A 213 -15.71 13.58 3.63
N ILE A 214 -14.60 12.90 3.91
CA ILE A 214 -13.38 13.54 4.45
C ILE A 214 -12.80 14.53 3.43
N THR A 215 -12.91 14.27 2.12
CA THR A 215 -12.44 15.21 1.08
C THR A 215 -13.03 16.60 1.24
N PHE A 216 -14.30 16.71 1.64
CA PHE A 216 -14.98 18.00 1.85
C PHE A 216 -14.58 18.74 3.13
N ILE A 217 -13.81 18.09 4.01
CA ILE A 217 -13.31 18.69 5.26
C ILE A 217 -11.89 19.21 5.10
N ILE A 218 -11.09 18.61 4.20
CA ILE A 218 -9.69 18.98 3.96
C ILE A 218 -9.63 20.36 3.28
N GLN A 219 -8.74 21.23 3.80
CA GLN A 219 -8.53 22.58 3.28
C GLN A 219 -7.14 22.73 2.62
N PRO A 220 -6.93 23.67 1.68
CA PRO A 220 -7.96 24.48 1.03
C PRO A 220 -8.85 23.64 0.09
N PHE A 221 -10.08 24.07 -0.12
CA PHE A 221 -10.97 23.44 -1.09
C PHE A 221 -10.40 23.53 -2.50
N SER A 222 -10.23 22.38 -3.15
CA SER A 222 -9.84 22.29 -4.56
C SER A 222 -10.83 21.43 -5.31
N ILE A 223 -11.42 21.98 -6.35
CA ILE A 223 -12.35 21.27 -7.24
C ILE A 223 -11.67 20.06 -7.88
N SER A 224 -10.39 20.17 -8.26
CA SER A 224 -9.61 19.08 -8.84
C SER A 224 -9.51 17.90 -7.89
N PHE A 225 -9.25 18.13 -6.59
CA PHE A 225 -9.19 17.08 -5.60
C PHE A 225 -10.56 16.44 -5.32
N ILE A 226 -11.62 17.24 -5.29
CA ILE A 226 -12.98 16.71 -5.09
C ILE A 226 -13.38 15.81 -6.26
N ILE A 227 -13.20 16.26 -7.50
CA ILE A 227 -13.52 15.46 -8.69
C ILE A 227 -12.63 14.21 -8.75
N GLY A 228 -11.33 14.34 -8.51
CA GLY A 228 -10.39 13.22 -8.52
C GLY A 228 -10.74 12.16 -7.51
N ASP A 229 -11.07 12.54 -6.27
CA ASP A 229 -11.45 11.61 -5.21
C ASP A 229 -12.81 10.94 -5.48
N LEU A 230 -13.77 11.65 -6.05
CA LEU A 230 -15.04 11.07 -6.49
C LEU A 230 -14.84 10.04 -7.60
N LEU A 231 -14.02 10.36 -8.62
CA LEU A 231 -13.74 9.44 -9.72
C LEU A 231 -12.99 8.20 -9.24
N ILE A 232 -12.03 8.35 -8.32
CA ILE A 232 -11.29 7.20 -7.80
C ILE A 232 -12.15 6.34 -6.86
N ALA A 233 -13.05 6.94 -6.07
CA ALA A 233 -14.03 6.21 -5.27
C ALA A 233 -14.97 5.41 -6.16
N LEU A 234 -15.45 6.00 -7.28
CA LEU A 234 -16.28 5.31 -8.26
C LEU A 234 -15.51 4.14 -8.91
N LEU A 235 -14.28 4.37 -9.37
CA LEU A 235 -13.43 3.32 -9.96
C LEU A 235 -13.20 2.18 -8.97
N THR A 236 -12.85 2.51 -7.73
CA THR A 236 -12.63 1.52 -6.66
C THR A 236 -13.91 0.74 -6.38
N SER A 237 -15.07 1.41 -6.33
CA SER A 237 -16.39 0.75 -6.17
C SER A 237 -16.68 -0.24 -7.30
N LEU A 238 -16.37 0.10 -8.55
CA LEU A 238 -16.53 -0.79 -9.70
C LEU A 238 -15.60 -2.01 -9.60
N MET A 239 -14.37 -1.83 -9.12
CA MET A 239 -13.45 -2.95 -8.90
C MET A 239 -13.94 -3.87 -7.77
N ILE A 240 -14.46 -3.30 -6.66
CA ILE A 240 -15.07 -4.06 -5.56
C ILE A 240 -16.30 -4.85 -6.05
N LEU A 241 -17.14 -4.22 -6.88
CA LEU A 241 -18.30 -4.89 -7.46
C LEU A 241 -17.92 -6.14 -8.26
N LYS A 242 -16.87 -6.02 -9.10
CA LYS A 242 -16.36 -7.11 -9.95
C LYS A 242 -15.55 -8.17 -9.19
N THR A 243 -15.16 -7.89 -7.96
CA THR A 243 -14.35 -8.82 -7.14
C THR A 243 -15.15 -10.08 -6.82
N LYS A 244 -14.51 -11.23 -7.00
CA LYS A 244 -15.03 -12.57 -6.70
C LYS A 244 -13.92 -13.40 -6.04
N GLU A 245 -14.29 -14.45 -5.33
CA GLU A 245 -13.33 -15.41 -4.79
C GLU A 245 -12.49 -16.05 -5.91
N ASN A 246 -13.17 -16.52 -6.96
CA ASN A 246 -12.52 -17.03 -8.17
C ASN A 246 -12.37 -15.92 -9.22
N GLN A 247 -11.28 -15.18 -9.13
CA GLN A 247 -10.96 -14.10 -10.07
C GLN A 247 -9.71 -14.41 -10.91
N LYS A 248 -9.57 -13.71 -12.05
CA LYS A 248 -8.41 -13.87 -12.94
C LYS A 248 -7.12 -13.52 -12.19
N LYS A 249 -6.02 -14.21 -12.53
CA LYS A 249 -4.69 -14.12 -11.88
C LYS A 249 -4.24 -12.69 -11.54
N TYR A 250 -4.44 -11.74 -12.46
CA TYR A 250 -3.96 -10.36 -12.31
C TYR A 250 -5.05 -9.36 -11.92
N PHE A 251 -6.28 -9.82 -11.63
CA PHE A 251 -7.35 -8.89 -11.31
C PHE A 251 -7.03 -8.06 -10.06
N ALA A 252 -6.72 -8.69 -8.94
CA ALA A 252 -6.35 -7.95 -7.73
C ALA A 252 -4.90 -7.43 -7.82
N SER A 253 -3.93 -8.30 -8.17
CA SER A 253 -2.50 -8.00 -8.11
C SER A 253 -1.98 -7.05 -9.19
N PHE A 254 -2.80 -6.63 -10.13
CA PHE A 254 -2.48 -5.58 -11.11
C PHE A 254 -3.58 -4.55 -11.20
N TRP A 255 -4.81 -4.91 -11.59
CA TRP A 255 -5.87 -3.93 -11.85
C TRP A 255 -6.33 -3.20 -10.58
N VAL A 256 -6.62 -3.93 -9.50
CA VAL A 256 -6.97 -3.28 -8.22
C VAL A 256 -5.75 -2.57 -7.66
N GLU A 257 -4.59 -3.21 -7.67
CA GLU A 257 -3.34 -2.62 -7.16
C GLU A 257 -2.94 -1.34 -7.91
N SER A 258 -3.31 -1.18 -9.21
CA SER A 258 -3.06 0.04 -10.01
C SER A 258 -3.91 1.25 -9.63
N ILE A 259 -4.93 1.12 -8.80
CA ILE A 259 -5.83 2.24 -8.46
C ILE A 259 -5.08 3.49 -8.00
N PRO A 260 -4.06 3.42 -7.11
CA PRO A 260 -3.25 4.59 -6.74
C PRO A 260 -2.53 5.27 -7.91
N LEU A 261 -2.04 4.49 -8.89
CA LEU A 261 -1.40 5.04 -10.09
C LEU A 261 -2.42 5.81 -10.94
N VAL A 262 -3.61 5.23 -11.13
CA VAL A 262 -4.71 5.90 -11.84
C VAL A 262 -5.14 7.17 -11.09
N TRP A 263 -5.18 7.13 -9.76
CA TRP A 263 -5.49 8.29 -8.93
C TRP A 263 -4.49 9.42 -9.16
N LEU A 264 -3.20 9.14 -9.12
CA LEU A 264 -2.17 10.14 -9.40
C LEU A 264 -2.32 10.73 -10.81
N LEU A 265 -2.51 9.89 -11.84
CA LEU A 265 -2.68 10.36 -13.21
C LEU A 265 -3.92 11.28 -13.37
N LEU A 266 -5.04 10.90 -12.75
CA LEU A 266 -6.25 11.72 -12.70
C LEU A 266 -5.98 13.06 -11.99
N MET A 267 -5.29 13.06 -10.86
CA MET A 267 -4.99 14.29 -10.12
C MET A 267 -4.12 15.24 -10.93
N VAL A 268 -3.03 14.73 -11.54
CA VAL A 268 -2.15 15.54 -12.39
C VAL A 268 -2.93 16.11 -13.58
N PHE A 269 -3.76 15.29 -14.24
CA PHE A 269 -4.58 15.75 -15.35
C PHE A 269 -5.56 16.86 -14.93
N LEU A 270 -6.28 16.67 -13.83
CA LEU A 270 -7.26 17.65 -13.34
C LEU A 270 -6.59 18.95 -12.89
N ILE A 271 -5.44 18.89 -12.23
CA ILE A 271 -4.69 20.08 -11.82
C ILE A 271 -4.24 20.86 -13.05
N LEU A 272 -3.71 20.19 -14.08
CA LEU A 272 -3.25 20.84 -15.31
C LEU A 272 -4.39 21.44 -16.17
N THR A 273 -5.61 20.94 -16.03
CA THR A 273 -6.78 21.42 -16.79
C THR A 273 -7.61 22.49 -16.07
N THR A 274 -7.39 22.69 -14.76
CA THR A 274 -8.09 23.70 -13.96
C THR A 274 -7.31 25.02 -13.84
N PHE A 275 -6.11 25.08 -14.40
CA PHE A 275 -5.35 26.29 -14.68
C PHE A 275 -5.53 26.70 -16.15
#